data_de3de27f14b032ce88026bdc5ac2a2ae
#
_entry.id   de3de27f14b032ce88026bdc5ac2a2ae
#
_cell.length_a   1.000
_cell.length_b   1.000
_cell.length_c   1.000
_cell.angle_alpha   90.00
_cell.angle_beta   90.00
_cell.angle_gamma   90.00
#
_symmetry.space_group_name_H-M   'P 1'
#
loop_
_entity.id
_entity.type
_entity.pdbx_description
1 polymer ?
#
loop_
_entity_poly.entity_id
_entity_poly.type
_entity_poly.pdbx_seq_one_letter_code
_entity_poly.pdbx_strand_id
1 'polypeptide(L)'
;MSTPADQATGGAGAPAALTLPTIADGTEFAGEFKNSGYREPPQLVCLPNRQLVRLPPLLFLVAKALHDHRELAGTKDVTAALDTVAAAVSERAGARLTAEQLVYLVDHKLAPLGVTTYSDGTAPPVVKADPFLGLKFKVAVFPESVTWFVAGLFGWLFKPLIVAVAVAGVIAGEVWVLTTRSIAEALQQTLLAPVSILLIMALGVLSCAFHEVGHAAACRYGGVRPGVMGCGIYLVWPAFYTDITESYRLGRAGRLRADLAGVYFNGLFVAGLVLLYLGTGYEPLLVAVLYVNIEIIQQLLPTLRFDGYYIMSDLIGIPDLFKYIGPILRRTLLRRPADERLRDLKRWPQVFVTAWVLTIVPLLAVQIGLIVTQIPNLVMKDWWMMRRLAASASAGASPLELLTSGLQILLLALPLAGVLLILYMMASWLVRRAVRFVNAPVQETASQA
;
A
#
# COMPACT_ATOMS: atom_id res chain seq x y z
N MET A 1 -35.62 44.55 6.27
CA MET A 1 -36.34 44.49 4.99
C MET A 1 -35.81 43.29 4.25
N SER A 2 -36.73 42.36 3.93
CA SER A 2 -36.63 41.25 2.98
C SER A 2 -35.69 40.07 3.33
N THR A 3 -36.23 39.10 4.06
CA THR A 3 -35.88 37.69 4.09
C THR A 3 -36.06 37.07 2.69
N PRO A 4 -35.22 36.16 2.25
CA PRO A 4 -35.59 35.15 1.29
C PRO A 4 -35.68 33.76 1.97
N ALA A 5 -36.90 33.49 2.45
CA ALA A 5 -37.42 32.15 2.56
C ALA A 5 -38.25 31.90 1.29
N ASP A 6 -37.92 30.87 0.57
CA ASP A 6 -38.70 30.15 -0.45
C ASP A 6 -37.85 29.84 -1.68
N GLN A 7 -37.23 28.67 -1.63
CA GLN A 7 -37.02 27.82 -2.81
C GLN A 7 -36.45 26.44 -2.35
N ALA A 8 -37.31 25.67 -1.70
CA ALA A 8 -37.12 24.25 -1.49
C ALA A 8 -38.43 23.52 -1.84
N THR A 9 -38.88 23.68 -3.08
CA THR A 9 -39.80 22.73 -3.71
C THR A 9 -38.89 21.77 -4.50
N GLY A 10 -38.40 20.76 -3.81
CA GLY A 10 -37.80 19.59 -4.44
C GLY A 10 -38.84 18.93 -5.32
N GLY A 11 -38.75 19.09 -6.63
CA GLY A 11 -39.51 18.33 -7.59
C GLY A 11 -39.28 16.85 -7.30
N ALA A 12 -40.34 16.12 -6.99
CA ALA A 12 -40.35 14.65 -7.08
C ALA A 12 -39.98 14.31 -8.51
N GLY A 13 -38.72 13.98 -8.77
CA GLY A 13 -38.26 13.48 -10.05
C GLY A 13 -39.10 12.26 -10.40
N ALA A 14 -39.60 12.23 -11.63
CA ALA A 14 -40.22 11.02 -12.17
C ALA A 14 -39.37 9.81 -11.82
N PRO A 15 -39.94 8.64 -11.49
CA PRO A 15 -39.16 7.44 -11.19
C PRO A 15 -38.21 7.20 -12.35
N ALA A 16 -36.91 7.19 -12.08
CA ALA A 16 -35.89 6.98 -13.11
C ALA A 16 -36.25 5.70 -13.87
N ALA A 17 -36.29 5.80 -15.20
CA ALA A 17 -36.66 4.66 -16.01
C ALA A 17 -35.66 3.55 -15.80
N LEU A 18 -36.13 2.35 -15.46
CA LEU A 18 -35.27 1.18 -15.29
C LEU A 18 -34.56 0.88 -16.60
N THR A 19 -33.25 0.69 -16.56
CA THR A 19 -32.40 0.31 -17.68
C THR A 19 -31.62 -0.96 -17.37
N LEU A 20 -31.17 -1.69 -18.40
CA LEU A 20 -30.27 -2.79 -18.18
C LEU A 20 -28.88 -2.22 -17.80
N PRO A 21 -28.34 -2.57 -16.61
CA PRO A 21 -27.00 -2.10 -16.21
C PRO A 21 -25.94 -2.60 -17.19
N THR A 22 -24.99 -1.74 -17.53
CA THR A 22 -23.91 -2.05 -18.47
C THR A 22 -22.55 -2.05 -17.78
N ILE A 23 -21.63 -2.82 -18.30
CA ILE A 23 -20.24 -2.82 -17.86
C ILE A 23 -19.45 -1.82 -18.70
N ALA A 24 -18.54 -1.08 -18.07
CA ALA A 24 -17.69 -0.12 -18.76
C ALA A 24 -16.83 -0.80 -19.83
N ASP A 25 -16.77 -0.22 -21.04
CA ASP A 25 -15.95 -0.73 -22.14
C ASP A 25 -14.47 -0.78 -21.73
N GLY A 26 -13.80 -1.88 -22.08
CA GLY A 26 -12.42 -2.13 -21.68
C GLY A 26 -12.25 -2.77 -20.31
N THR A 27 -13.35 -3.18 -19.65
CA THR A 27 -13.28 -4.00 -18.44
C THR A 27 -12.82 -5.42 -18.79
N GLU A 28 -11.76 -5.90 -18.11
CA GLU A 28 -11.21 -7.25 -18.29
C GLU A 28 -11.57 -8.15 -17.10
N PHE A 29 -12.06 -9.34 -17.36
CA PHE A 29 -12.29 -10.39 -16.37
C PHE A 29 -11.00 -11.21 -16.21
N ALA A 30 -10.17 -10.85 -15.21
CA ALA A 30 -8.86 -11.45 -14.99
C ALA A 30 -8.91 -12.85 -14.33
N GLY A 31 -10.10 -13.27 -13.90
CA GLY A 31 -10.33 -14.61 -13.33
C GLY A 31 -10.02 -14.71 -11.84
N GLU A 32 -9.80 -15.92 -11.38
CA GLU A 32 -9.60 -16.23 -9.95
C GLU A 32 -8.31 -15.61 -9.38
N PHE A 33 -8.39 -15.05 -8.18
CA PHE A 33 -7.22 -14.67 -7.39
C PHE A 33 -6.46 -15.94 -6.95
N LYS A 34 -5.44 -16.27 -7.72
CA LYS A 34 -4.69 -17.53 -7.60
C LYS A 34 -4.02 -17.69 -6.23
N ASN A 35 -4.09 -18.90 -5.69
CA ASN A 35 -3.50 -19.25 -4.40
C ASN A 35 -4.03 -18.42 -3.21
N SER A 36 -5.29 -18.06 -3.25
CA SER A 36 -5.98 -17.31 -2.22
C SER A 36 -6.04 -18.07 -0.87
N GLY A 37 -5.95 -17.31 0.22
CA GLY A 37 -6.18 -17.78 1.60
C GLY A 37 -7.64 -17.93 1.98
N TYR A 38 -8.58 -17.51 1.11
CA TYR A 38 -10.02 -17.64 1.32
C TYR A 38 -10.51 -19.04 0.97
N ARG A 39 -11.60 -19.50 1.60
CA ARG A 39 -12.27 -20.76 1.26
C ARG A 39 -12.84 -20.68 -0.15
N GLU A 40 -13.53 -19.58 -0.44
CA GLU A 40 -14.00 -19.22 -1.77
C GLU A 40 -13.11 -18.13 -2.33
N PRO A 41 -12.23 -18.46 -3.30
CA PRO A 41 -11.33 -17.48 -3.88
C PRO A 41 -12.10 -16.34 -4.56
N PRO A 42 -11.77 -15.07 -4.27
CA PRO A 42 -12.38 -13.96 -5.00
C PRO A 42 -11.93 -13.94 -6.47
N GLN A 43 -12.77 -13.39 -7.31
CA GLN A 43 -12.49 -13.17 -8.72
C GLN A 43 -11.99 -11.74 -8.94
N LEU A 44 -11.10 -11.56 -9.90
CA LEU A 44 -10.50 -10.28 -10.24
C LEU A 44 -11.16 -9.70 -11.49
N VAL A 45 -11.53 -8.45 -11.41
CA VAL A 45 -12.00 -7.63 -12.55
C VAL A 45 -11.09 -6.42 -12.65
N CYS A 46 -10.51 -6.19 -13.81
CA CYS A 46 -9.70 -5.02 -14.13
C CYS A 46 -10.57 -3.97 -14.83
N LEU A 47 -10.75 -2.82 -14.22
CA LEU A 47 -11.50 -1.70 -14.79
C LEU A 47 -10.68 -0.99 -15.88
N PRO A 48 -11.31 -0.17 -16.76
CA PRO A 48 -10.61 0.57 -17.81
C PRO A 48 -9.51 1.50 -17.29
N ASN A 49 -9.65 2.00 -16.04
CA ASN A 49 -8.64 2.81 -15.34
C ASN A 49 -7.51 1.97 -14.72
N ARG A 50 -7.43 0.65 -15.04
CA ARG A 50 -6.51 -0.36 -14.51
C ARG A 50 -6.65 -0.65 -13.02
N GLN A 51 -7.73 -0.22 -12.40
CA GLN A 51 -8.03 -0.60 -11.02
C GLN A 51 -8.47 -2.06 -10.98
N LEU A 52 -7.83 -2.86 -10.14
CA LEU A 52 -8.24 -4.24 -9.88
C LEU A 52 -9.29 -4.27 -8.75
N VAL A 53 -10.46 -4.78 -9.09
CA VAL A 53 -11.57 -4.99 -8.14
C VAL A 53 -11.70 -6.47 -7.86
N ARG A 54 -11.80 -6.83 -6.58
CA ARG A 54 -12.04 -8.21 -6.13
C ARG A 54 -13.51 -8.40 -5.87
N LEU A 55 -14.10 -9.34 -6.56
CA LEU A 55 -15.51 -9.68 -6.44
C LEU A 55 -15.67 -11.08 -5.81
N PRO A 56 -16.61 -11.26 -4.88
CA PRO A 56 -17.10 -12.59 -4.52
C PRO A 56 -17.60 -13.33 -5.77
N PRO A 57 -17.61 -14.69 -5.77
CA PRO A 57 -17.99 -15.48 -6.95
C PRO A 57 -19.36 -15.09 -7.52
N LEU A 58 -20.36 -14.86 -6.68
CA LEU A 58 -21.71 -14.47 -7.12
C LEU A 58 -21.69 -13.11 -7.86
N LEU A 59 -21.02 -12.09 -7.31
CA LEU A 59 -20.95 -10.77 -7.94
C LEU A 59 -20.18 -10.82 -9.27
N PHE A 60 -19.15 -11.66 -9.34
CA PHE A 60 -18.43 -11.88 -10.59
C PHE A 60 -19.32 -12.53 -11.66
N LEU A 61 -20.14 -13.53 -11.28
CA LEU A 61 -21.10 -14.15 -12.19
C LEU A 61 -22.13 -13.14 -12.69
N VAL A 62 -22.64 -12.26 -11.83
CA VAL A 62 -23.54 -11.18 -12.21
C VAL A 62 -22.86 -10.23 -13.21
N ALA A 63 -21.66 -9.74 -12.89
CA ALA A 63 -20.93 -8.87 -13.79
C ALA A 63 -20.63 -9.54 -15.13
N LYS A 64 -20.23 -10.81 -15.12
CA LYS A 64 -19.96 -11.56 -16.35
C LYS A 64 -21.23 -11.82 -17.18
N ALA A 65 -22.35 -12.13 -16.54
CA ALA A 65 -23.62 -12.32 -17.23
C ALA A 65 -24.09 -11.01 -17.90
N LEU A 66 -23.95 -9.86 -17.23
CA LEU A 66 -24.23 -8.55 -17.82
C LEU A 66 -23.32 -8.26 -19.03
N HIS A 67 -22.05 -8.64 -18.95
CA HIS A 67 -21.12 -8.49 -20.07
C HIS A 67 -21.46 -9.41 -21.24
N ASP A 68 -21.79 -10.67 -20.96
CA ASP A 68 -22.14 -11.69 -21.96
C ASP A 68 -23.43 -11.33 -22.71
N HIS A 69 -24.37 -10.61 -22.05
CA HIS A 69 -25.68 -10.20 -22.60
C HIS A 69 -25.75 -8.68 -22.93
N ARG A 70 -24.61 -8.04 -23.20
CA ARG A 70 -24.54 -6.61 -23.50
C ARG A 70 -25.38 -6.17 -24.70
N GLU A 71 -25.68 -7.07 -25.65
CA GLU A 71 -26.56 -6.84 -26.79
C GLU A 71 -28.00 -6.54 -26.39
N LEU A 72 -28.42 -6.92 -25.18
CA LEU A 72 -29.74 -6.59 -24.65
C LEU A 72 -29.80 -5.13 -24.14
N ALA A 73 -28.67 -4.43 -24.08
CA ALA A 73 -28.65 -3.03 -23.66
C ALA A 73 -29.39 -2.18 -24.70
N GLY A 74 -30.37 -1.38 -24.26
CA GLY A 74 -31.24 -0.58 -25.15
C GLY A 74 -32.49 -1.30 -25.63
N THR A 75 -32.76 -2.53 -25.23
CA THR A 75 -34.03 -3.22 -25.50
C THR A 75 -35.17 -2.49 -24.83
N LYS A 76 -36.33 -2.42 -25.52
CA LYS A 76 -37.54 -1.75 -24.96
C LYS A 76 -38.13 -2.49 -23.75
N ASP A 77 -37.99 -3.81 -23.69
CA ASP A 77 -38.44 -4.64 -22.56
C ASP A 77 -37.25 -4.92 -21.62
N VAL A 78 -36.98 -3.96 -20.76
CA VAL A 78 -35.90 -4.04 -19.77
C VAL A 78 -36.15 -5.17 -18.76
N THR A 79 -37.43 -5.44 -18.42
CA THR A 79 -37.79 -6.47 -17.46
C THR A 79 -37.44 -7.86 -17.98
N ALA A 80 -37.80 -8.16 -19.22
CA ALA A 80 -37.44 -9.44 -19.86
C ALA A 80 -35.91 -9.60 -20.00
N ALA A 81 -35.18 -8.49 -20.27
CA ALA A 81 -33.72 -8.51 -20.34
C ALA A 81 -33.10 -8.82 -18.96
N LEU A 82 -33.60 -8.21 -17.88
CA LEU A 82 -33.16 -8.50 -16.52
C LEU A 82 -33.47 -9.93 -16.09
N ASP A 83 -34.65 -10.46 -16.45
CA ASP A 83 -35.01 -11.84 -16.17
C ASP A 83 -34.09 -12.83 -16.93
N THR A 84 -33.73 -12.52 -18.17
CA THR A 84 -32.77 -13.31 -18.95
C THR A 84 -31.40 -13.37 -18.27
N VAL A 85 -30.88 -12.23 -17.84
CA VAL A 85 -29.60 -12.16 -17.12
C VAL A 85 -29.70 -12.88 -15.77
N ALA A 86 -30.79 -12.68 -15.01
CA ALA A 86 -31.00 -13.35 -13.74
C ALA A 86 -31.10 -14.89 -13.90
N ALA A 87 -31.73 -15.38 -14.95
CA ALA A 87 -31.78 -16.81 -15.27
C ALA A 87 -30.39 -17.37 -15.61
N ALA A 88 -29.59 -16.66 -16.42
CA ALA A 88 -28.21 -17.05 -16.74
C ALA A 88 -27.30 -17.10 -15.51
N VAL A 89 -27.46 -16.14 -14.58
CA VAL A 89 -26.75 -16.18 -13.29
C VAL A 89 -27.21 -17.34 -12.44
N SER A 90 -28.54 -17.58 -12.36
CA SER A 90 -29.12 -18.66 -11.55
C SER A 90 -28.62 -20.03 -11.98
N GLU A 91 -28.52 -20.27 -13.27
CA GLU A 91 -27.99 -21.52 -13.84
C GLU A 91 -26.54 -21.75 -13.42
N ARG A 92 -25.69 -20.71 -13.53
CA ARG A 92 -24.27 -20.81 -13.21
C ARG A 92 -24.00 -20.83 -11.69
N ALA A 93 -24.82 -20.14 -10.91
CA ALA A 93 -24.68 -20.08 -9.45
C ALA A 93 -25.27 -21.29 -8.71
N GLY A 94 -26.13 -22.08 -9.39
CA GLY A 94 -26.87 -23.16 -8.76
C GLY A 94 -27.91 -22.69 -7.73
N ALA A 95 -28.29 -21.41 -7.75
CA ALA A 95 -29.25 -20.79 -6.84
C ALA A 95 -30.15 -19.82 -7.62
N ARG A 96 -31.45 -19.82 -7.31
CA ARG A 96 -32.42 -18.96 -8.01
C ARG A 96 -32.20 -17.49 -7.63
N LEU A 97 -31.93 -16.66 -8.62
CA LEU A 97 -31.82 -15.19 -8.51
C LEU A 97 -33.00 -14.56 -9.26
N THR A 98 -33.68 -13.59 -8.64
CA THR A 98 -34.75 -12.81 -9.32
C THR A 98 -34.17 -11.55 -9.92
N ALA A 99 -34.88 -10.93 -10.89
CA ALA A 99 -34.48 -9.65 -11.47
C ALA A 99 -34.36 -8.55 -10.41
N GLU A 100 -35.24 -8.51 -9.41
CA GLU A 100 -35.14 -7.53 -8.29
C GLU A 100 -33.86 -7.73 -7.47
N GLN A 101 -33.51 -8.97 -7.17
CA GLN A 101 -32.26 -9.29 -6.46
C GLN A 101 -31.04 -8.93 -7.31
N LEU A 102 -31.10 -9.15 -8.64
CA LEU A 102 -30.06 -8.76 -9.57
C LEU A 102 -29.83 -7.24 -9.52
N VAL A 103 -30.91 -6.45 -9.62
CA VAL A 103 -30.87 -4.98 -9.51
C VAL A 103 -30.28 -4.56 -8.17
N TYR A 104 -30.73 -5.16 -7.07
CA TYR A 104 -30.18 -4.87 -5.74
C TYR A 104 -28.66 -5.12 -5.66
N LEU A 105 -28.18 -6.24 -6.21
CA LEU A 105 -26.74 -6.56 -6.23
C LEU A 105 -25.95 -5.58 -7.11
N VAL A 106 -26.53 -5.16 -8.21
CA VAL A 106 -25.91 -4.16 -9.09
C VAL A 106 -25.81 -2.82 -8.37
N ASP A 107 -26.92 -2.27 -7.89
CA ASP A 107 -26.97 -0.91 -7.35
C ASP A 107 -26.22 -0.76 -6.03
N HIS A 108 -26.21 -1.80 -5.19
CA HIS A 108 -25.62 -1.71 -3.86
C HIS A 108 -24.21 -2.35 -3.76
N LYS A 109 -23.80 -3.15 -4.75
CA LYS A 109 -22.52 -3.88 -4.67
C LYS A 109 -21.60 -3.66 -5.87
N LEU A 110 -22.10 -3.65 -7.10
CA LEU A 110 -21.26 -3.54 -8.30
C LEU A 110 -21.06 -2.11 -8.79
N ALA A 111 -22.15 -1.33 -8.88
CA ALA A 111 -22.08 0.05 -9.32
C ALA A 111 -21.23 0.94 -8.39
N PRO A 112 -21.33 0.87 -7.04
CA PRO A 112 -20.45 1.64 -6.16
C PRO A 112 -18.95 1.30 -6.29
N LEU A 113 -18.62 0.12 -6.85
CA LEU A 113 -17.24 -0.30 -7.15
C LEU A 113 -16.77 0.16 -8.55
N GLY A 114 -17.65 0.79 -9.32
CA GLY A 114 -17.34 1.22 -10.69
C GLY A 114 -17.33 0.09 -11.72
N VAL A 115 -17.88 -1.09 -11.37
CA VAL A 115 -17.89 -2.25 -12.28
C VAL A 115 -19.03 -2.15 -13.29
N THR A 116 -20.18 -1.64 -12.87
CA THR A 116 -21.39 -1.48 -13.70
C THR A 116 -21.96 -0.07 -13.56
N THR A 117 -22.83 0.34 -14.49
CA THR A 117 -23.75 1.45 -14.28
C THR A 117 -24.80 1.05 -13.24
N TYR A 118 -25.50 2.04 -12.67
CA TYR A 118 -26.70 1.80 -11.86
C TYR A 118 -27.86 1.33 -12.74
N SER A 119 -28.91 0.78 -12.13
CA SER A 119 -30.12 0.33 -12.82
C SER A 119 -30.95 1.47 -13.43
N ASP A 120 -30.69 2.71 -13.07
CA ASP A 120 -31.26 3.92 -13.65
C ASP A 120 -30.45 4.44 -14.86
N GLY A 121 -29.39 3.72 -15.25
CA GLY A 121 -28.48 4.09 -16.34
C GLY A 121 -27.41 5.12 -15.93
N THR A 122 -27.40 5.61 -14.71
CA THR A 122 -26.37 6.56 -14.25
C THR A 122 -25.03 5.86 -14.10
N ALA A 123 -23.95 6.53 -14.53
CA ALA A 123 -22.60 6.03 -14.32
C ALA A 123 -22.14 6.34 -12.87
N PRO A 124 -21.54 5.38 -12.16
CA PRO A 124 -21.01 5.65 -10.82
C PRO A 124 -19.84 6.64 -10.91
N PRO A 125 -19.64 7.47 -9.85
CA PRO A 125 -18.43 8.27 -9.75
C PRO A 125 -17.23 7.34 -9.70
N VAL A 126 -16.30 7.48 -10.65
CA VAL A 126 -15.08 6.67 -10.69
C VAL A 126 -14.16 7.15 -9.55
N VAL A 127 -14.30 6.55 -8.38
CA VAL A 127 -13.36 6.77 -7.28
C VAL A 127 -12.14 5.89 -7.53
N LYS A 128 -11.04 6.49 -7.96
CA LYS A 128 -9.78 5.76 -8.11
C LYS A 128 -9.34 5.31 -6.70
N ALA A 129 -9.33 4.00 -6.48
CA ALA A 129 -8.82 3.45 -5.23
C ALA A 129 -7.34 3.85 -5.09
N ASP A 130 -6.97 4.31 -3.90
CA ASP A 130 -5.59 4.60 -3.60
C ASP A 130 -4.90 3.32 -3.09
N PRO A 131 -4.04 2.67 -3.89
CA PRO A 131 -3.32 1.47 -3.47
C PRO A 131 -2.36 1.76 -2.31
N PHE A 132 -1.94 3.03 -2.17
CA PHE A 132 -0.98 3.47 -1.14
C PHE A 132 -1.69 4.27 -0.05
N LEU A 133 -2.63 3.66 0.67
CA LEU A 133 -3.45 4.31 1.71
C LEU A 133 -2.65 5.09 2.77
N GLY A 134 -1.38 4.74 2.97
CA GLY A 134 -0.49 5.42 3.93
C GLY A 134 0.35 6.55 3.34
N LEU A 135 0.43 6.67 2.00
CA LEU A 135 1.29 7.63 1.33
C LEU A 135 0.53 8.91 1.03
N LYS A 136 1.03 10.03 1.51
CA LYS A 136 0.51 11.38 1.29
C LYS A 136 1.37 12.15 0.30
N PHE A 137 0.83 13.21 -0.31
CA PHE A 137 1.56 14.11 -1.22
C PHE A 137 2.34 13.38 -2.32
N LYS A 138 1.66 12.45 -3.01
CA LYS A 138 2.26 11.64 -4.07
C LYS A 138 2.59 12.47 -5.30
N VAL A 139 3.83 12.32 -5.77
CA VAL A 139 4.31 12.88 -7.03
C VAL A 139 4.81 11.73 -7.89
N ALA A 140 4.19 11.54 -9.05
CA ALA A 140 4.69 10.60 -10.05
C ALA A 140 5.91 11.23 -10.75
N VAL A 141 7.07 10.60 -10.60
CA VAL A 141 8.35 11.04 -11.22
C VAL A 141 8.53 10.38 -12.57
N PHE A 142 8.28 9.07 -12.64
CA PHE A 142 8.37 8.31 -13.88
C PHE A 142 6.98 7.81 -14.30
N PRO A 143 6.52 8.21 -15.51
CA PRO A 143 5.29 7.67 -16.08
C PRO A 143 5.47 6.19 -16.44
N GLU A 144 4.38 5.49 -16.64
CA GLU A 144 4.35 4.03 -16.90
C GLU A 144 5.27 3.60 -18.07
N SER A 145 5.38 4.42 -19.12
CA SER A 145 6.24 4.11 -20.26
C SER A 145 7.72 4.08 -19.90
N VAL A 146 8.17 5.05 -19.06
CA VAL A 146 9.55 5.11 -18.58
C VAL A 146 9.80 3.99 -17.59
N THR A 147 8.86 3.75 -16.65
CA THR A 147 8.94 2.63 -15.71
C THR A 147 9.05 1.30 -16.45
N TRP A 148 8.25 1.10 -17.51
CA TRP A 148 8.33 -0.09 -18.36
C TRP A 148 9.69 -0.26 -19.03
N PHE A 149 10.24 0.83 -19.59
CA PHE A 149 11.56 0.80 -20.22
C PHE A 149 12.64 0.45 -19.21
N VAL A 150 12.73 1.17 -18.08
CA VAL A 150 13.71 0.94 -17.01
C VAL A 150 13.59 -0.49 -16.45
N ALA A 151 12.38 -0.96 -16.17
CA ALA A 151 12.13 -2.33 -15.73
C ALA A 151 12.69 -3.38 -16.72
N GLY A 152 12.69 -3.06 -18.02
CA GLY A 152 13.23 -3.94 -19.05
C GLY A 152 14.74 -4.08 -19.03
N LEU A 153 15.46 -3.03 -18.64
CA LEU A 153 16.91 -3.07 -18.54
C LEU A 153 17.38 -4.05 -17.46
N PHE A 154 16.56 -4.27 -16.42
CA PHE A 154 16.92 -5.08 -15.27
C PHE A 154 16.16 -6.40 -15.14
N GLY A 155 15.16 -6.66 -16.00
CA GLY A 155 14.33 -7.87 -15.91
C GLY A 155 15.15 -9.19 -16.00
N TRP A 156 16.27 -9.21 -16.72
CA TRP A 156 17.17 -10.36 -16.83
C TRP A 156 17.80 -10.79 -15.50
N LEU A 157 17.89 -9.87 -14.51
CA LEU A 157 18.40 -10.16 -13.17
C LEU A 157 17.54 -11.18 -12.40
N PHE A 158 16.30 -11.41 -12.83
CA PHE A 158 15.41 -12.42 -12.22
C PHE A 158 15.55 -13.83 -12.81
N LYS A 159 16.48 -14.06 -13.75
CA LYS A 159 16.79 -15.43 -14.20
C LYS A 159 17.32 -16.25 -13.02
N PRO A 160 16.86 -17.49 -12.79
CA PRO A 160 17.17 -18.25 -11.57
C PRO A 160 18.66 -18.39 -11.26
N LEU A 161 19.47 -18.66 -12.28
CA LEU A 161 20.93 -18.78 -12.09
C LEU A 161 21.55 -17.44 -11.66
N ILE A 162 21.09 -16.34 -12.25
CA ILE A 162 21.58 -15.00 -11.91
C ILE A 162 21.21 -14.63 -10.48
N VAL A 163 19.96 -14.89 -10.07
CA VAL A 163 19.53 -14.69 -8.69
C VAL A 163 20.38 -15.50 -7.72
N ALA A 164 20.62 -16.77 -8.02
CA ALA A 164 21.45 -17.62 -7.16
C ALA A 164 22.87 -17.09 -7.00
N VAL A 165 23.52 -16.71 -8.12
CA VAL A 165 24.89 -16.14 -8.11
C VAL A 165 24.92 -14.80 -7.39
N ALA A 166 23.94 -13.93 -7.66
CA ALA A 166 23.84 -12.62 -7.03
C ALA A 166 23.65 -12.72 -5.51
N VAL A 167 22.70 -13.56 -5.06
CA VAL A 167 22.45 -13.78 -3.63
C VAL A 167 23.69 -14.39 -2.95
N ALA A 168 24.35 -15.36 -3.58
CA ALA A 168 25.61 -15.91 -3.05
C ALA A 168 26.70 -14.83 -2.95
N GLY A 169 26.83 -13.96 -3.96
CA GLY A 169 27.76 -12.85 -3.96
C GLY A 169 27.46 -11.81 -2.86
N VAL A 170 26.19 -11.46 -2.67
CA VAL A 170 25.74 -10.57 -1.57
C VAL A 170 26.14 -11.19 -0.23
N ILE A 171 25.75 -12.45 0.02
CA ILE A 171 26.07 -13.14 1.29
C ILE A 171 27.58 -13.19 1.52
N ALA A 172 28.37 -13.53 0.49
CA ALA A 172 29.83 -13.58 0.60
C ALA A 172 30.42 -12.20 0.92
N GLY A 173 29.92 -11.14 0.28
CA GLY A 173 30.33 -9.76 0.56
C GLY A 173 30.00 -9.32 1.98
N GLU A 174 28.77 -9.61 2.46
CA GLU A 174 28.35 -9.32 3.83
C GLU A 174 29.19 -10.05 4.87
N VAL A 175 29.39 -11.36 4.69
CA VAL A 175 30.23 -12.16 5.59
C VAL A 175 31.66 -11.59 5.62
N TRP A 176 32.21 -11.24 4.46
CA TRP A 176 33.53 -10.65 4.38
C TRP A 176 33.61 -9.30 5.12
N VAL A 177 32.65 -8.37 4.91
CA VAL A 177 32.61 -7.09 5.63
C VAL A 177 32.54 -7.32 7.14
N LEU A 178 31.59 -8.14 7.60
CA LEU A 178 31.36 -8.37 9.03
C LEU A 178 32.52 -9.07 9.75
N THR A 179 33.29 -9.89 9.04
CA THR A 179 34.38 -10.67 9.63
C THR A 179 35.76 -10.02 9.52
N THR A 180 35.96 -9.10 8.55
CA THR A 180 37.27 -8.55 8.24
C THR A 180 37.39 -7.04 8.45
N ARG A 181 36.26 -6.32 8.64
CA ARG A 181 36.24 -4.86 8.72
C ARG A 181 35.64 -4.38 10.03
N SER A 182 36.16 -3.24 10.51
CA SER A 182 35.66 -2.56 11.71
C SER A 182 34.65 -1.47 11.29
N ILE A 183 33.36 -1.77 11.40
CA ILE A 183 32.29 -0.79 11.15
C ILE A 183 32.41 0.42 12.10
N ALA A 184 32.88 0.20 13.33
CA ALA A 184 33.07 1.28 14.30
C ALA A 184 34.13 2.28 13.86
N GLU A 185 35.26 1.82 13.30
CA GLU A 185 36.31 2.69 12.76
C GLU A 185 35.83 3.45 11.52
N ALA A 186 35.16 2.77 10.59
CA ALA A 186 34.55 3.39 9.43
C ALA A 186 33.55 4.49 9.83
N LEU A 187 32.71 4.25 10.84
CA LEU A 187 31.75 5.23 11.36
C LEU A 187 32.47 6.43 11.97
N GLN A 188 33.52 6.22 12.78
CA GLN A 188 34.30 7.29 13.36
C GLN A 188 34.95 8.17 12.29
N GLN A 189 35.60 7.59 11.30
CA GLN A 189 36.22 8.33 10.19
C GLN A 189 35.15 9.13 9.38
N THR A 190 34.00 8.55 9.14
CA THR A 190 32.90 9.20 8.43
C THR A 190 32.35 10.41 9.18
N LEU A 191 32.19 10.30 10.51
CA LEU A 191 31.70 11.41 11.34
C LEU A 191 32.65 12.60 11.39
N LEU A 192 33.96 12.37 11.17
CA LEU A 192 34.97 13.43 11.09
C LEU A 192 34.99 14.15 9.73
N ALA A 193 34.34 13.61 8.69
CA ALA A 193 34.33 14.13 7.35
C ALA A 193 32.88 14.49 6.88
N PRO A 194 32.43 15.74 7.02
CA PRO A 194 31.04 16.13 6.69
C PRO A 194 30.61 15.77 5.26
N VAL A 195 31.53 15.83 4.29
CA VAL A 195 31.28 15.44 2.89
C VAL A 195 30.88 13.97 2.74
N SER A 196 31.43 13.09 3.59
CA SER A 196 31.10 11.67 3.60
C SER A 196 29.65 11.42 4.02
N ILE A 197 29.11 12.26 4.89
CA ILE A 197 27.68 12.17 5.30
C ILE A 197 26.78 12.49 4.09
N LEU A 198 27.10 13.52 3.31
CA LEU A 198 26.35 13.84 2.08
C LEU A 198 26.41 12.69 1.07
N LEU A 199 27.56 12.07 0.90
CA LEU A 199 27.72 10.92 0.02
C LEU A 199 26.85 9.75 0.47
N ILE A 200 26.85 9.40 1.78
CA ILE A 200 26.04 8.31 2.32
C ILE A 200 24.55 8.60 2.12
N MET A 201 24.13 9.84 2.33
CA MET A 201 22.75 10.25 2.07
C MET A 201 22.38 10.12 0.59
N ALA A 202 23.25 10.54 -0.32
CA ALA A 202 23.04 10.40 -1.75
C ALA A 202 22.96 8.93 -2.17
N LEU A 203 23.85 8.10 -1.62
CA LEU A 203 23.83 6.63 -1.83
C LEU A 203 22.56 6.00 -1.26
N GLY A 204 22.07 6.44 -0.10
CA GLY A 204 20.80 5.98 0.46
C GLY A 204 19.60 6.31 -0.44
N VAL A 205 19.51 7.56 -0.92
CA VAL A 205 18.47 7.95 -1.88
C VAL A 205 18.56 7.14 -3.17
N LEU A 206 19.76 6.88 -3.67
CA LEU A 206 19.98 6.05 -4.86
C LEU A 206 19.60 4.58 -4.60
N SER A 207 19.90 4.05 -3.41
CA SER A 207 19.47 2.70 -2.97
C SER A 207 17.95 2.59 -2.95
N CYS A 208 17.24 3.56 -2.35
CA CYS A 208 15.78 3.59 -2.36
C CYS A 208 15.21 3.65 -3.79
N ALA A 209 15.77 4.48 -4.66
CA ALA A 209 15.31 4.54 -6.05
C ALA A 209 15.57 3.22 -6.81
N PHE A 210 16.72 2.59 -6.58
CA PHE A 210 17.06 1.31 -7.18
C PHE A 210 16.21 0.16 -6.65
N HIS A 211 15.83 0.19 -5.38
CA HIS A 211 14.85 -0.70 -4.76
C HIS A 211 13.51 -0.69 -5.53
N GLU A 212 12.98 0.50 -5.83
CA GLU A 212 11.73 0.64 -6.58
C GLU A 212 11.84 0.11 -8.02
N VAL A 213 13.00 0.27 -8.65
CA VAL A 213 13.28 -0.34 -9.96
C VAL A 213 13.20 -1.87 -9.88
N GLY A 214 13.61 -2.46 -8.76
CA GLY A 214 13.49 -3.90 -8.50
C GLY A 214 12.05 -4.38 -8.62
N HIS A 215 11.11 -3.73 -7.93
CA HIS A 215 9.68 -4.06 -8.00
C HIS A 215 9.15 -3.98 -9.44
N ALA A 216 9.46 -2.90 -10.15
CA ALA A 216 9.06 -2.74 -11.55
C ALA A 216 9.63 -3.84 -12.45
N ALA A 217 10.92 -4.17 -12.28
CA ALA A 217 11.62 -5.20 -13.07
C ALA A 217 11.04 -6.61 -12.83
N ALA A 218 10.67 -6.94 -11.58
CA ALA A 218 10.03 -8.20 -11.23
C ALA A 218 8.64 -8.34 -11.84
N CYS A 219 7.84 -7.26 -11.88
CA CYS A 219 6.54 -7.22 -12.55
C CYS A 219 6.71 -7.49 -14.05
N ARG A 220 7.62 -6.79 -14.71
CA ARG A 220 7.89 -6.99 -16.14
C ARG A 220 8.39 -8.39 -16.45
N TYR A 221 9.29 -8.94 -15.64
CA TYR A 221 9.76 -10.33 -15.76
C TYR A 221 8.60 -11.33 -15.59
N GLY A 222 7.62 -11.00 -14.74
CA GLY A 222 6.39 -11.79 -14.54
C GLY A 222 5.37 -11.67 -15.68
N GLY A 223 5.58 -10.78 -16.65
CA GLY A 223 4.66 -10.56 -17.78
C GLY A 223 3.51 -9.60 -17.48
N VAL A 224 3.58 -8.85 -16.37
CA VAL A 224 2.60 -7.82 -16.02
C VAL A 224 3.23 -6.42 -16.08
N ARG A 225 2.41 -5.39 -16.31
CA ARG A 225 2.90 -4.02 -16.44
C ARG A 225 3.01 -3.34 -15.07
N PRO A 226 4.20 -2.84 -14.67
CA PRO A 226 4.28 -1.90 -13.57
C PRO A 226 3.63 -0.58 -13.96
N GLY A 227 3.01 0.08 -12.98
CA GLY A 227 2.44 1.41 -13.14
C GLY A 227 3.49 2.52 -13.04
N VAL A 228 3.10 3.65 -12.48
CA VAL A 228 3.98 4.81 -12.26
C VAL A 228 4.95 4.56 -11.10
N MET A 229 6.15 5.15 -11.18
CA MET A 229 7.08 5.26 -10.05
C MET A 229 7.14 6.72 -9.59
N GLY A 230 7.28 6.93 -8.30
CA GLY A 230 7.32 8.28 -7.75
C GLY A 230 7.78 8.34 -6.31
N CYS A 231 7.54 9.49 -5.71
CA CYS A 231 7.82 9.72 -4.30
C CYS A 231 6.63 10.38 -3.59
N GLY A 232 6.60 10.26 -2.29
CA GLY A 232 5.58 10.84 -1.44
C GLY A 232 6.02 10.84 0.01
N ILE A 233 5.10 11.14 0.92
CA ILE A 233 5.37 11.10 2.35
C ILE A 233 4.59 9.93 2.96
N TYR A 234 5.30 8.95 3.49
CA TYR A 234 4.73 7.84 4.25
C TYR A 234 4.84 8.13 5.74
N LEU A 235 3.69 8.27 6.40
CA LEU A 235 3.59 8.80 7.77
C LEU A 235 4.26 10.18 7.86
N VAL A 236 5.57 10.23 8.09
CA VAL A 236 6.37 11.43 8.27
C VAL A 236 7.66 11.42 7.47
N TRP A 237 7.97 10.32 6.80
CA TRP A 237 9.21 10.14 6.05
C TRP A 237 8.99 10.24 4.55
N PRO A 238 9.92 10.84 3.80
CA PRO A 238 9.90 10.71 2.35
C PRO A 238 10.07 9.24 1.98
N ALA A 239 9.26 8.77 1.07
CA ALA A 239 9.28 7.39 0.58
C ALA A 239 9.13 7.39 -0.94
N PHE A 240 9.86 6.51 -1.59
CA PHE A 240 9.62 6.18 -2.99
C PHE A 240 8.49 5.14 -3.08
N TYR A 241 7.91 4.99 -4.24
CA TYR A 241 6.91 3.98 -4.50
C TYR A 241 6.87 3.58 -5.96
N THR A 242 6.52 2.33 -6.20
CA THR A 242 6.20 1.78 -7.51
C THR A 242 4.81 1.17 -7.48
N ASP A 243 3.97 1.51 -8.44
CA ASP A 243 2.66 0.87 -8.56
C ASP A 243 2.82 -0.51 -9.20
N ILE A 244 2.70 -1.54 -8.36
CA ILE A 244 2.76 -2.95 -8.75
C ILE A 244 1.38 -3.63 -8.64
N THR A 245 0.29 -2.87 -8.70
CA THR A 245 -1.08 -3.40 -8.53
C THR A 245 -1.39 -4.56 -9.49
N GLU A 246 -0.87 -4.54 -10.70
CA GLU A 246 -1.05 -5.64 -11.65
C GLU A 246 -0.37 -6.95 -11.24
N SER A 247 0.54 -6.95 -10.25
CA SER A 247 1.13 -8.17 -9.71
C SER A 247 0.08 -9.15 -9.14
N TYR A 248 -1.08 -8.64 -8.72
CA TYR A 248 -2.19 -9.48 -8.25
C TYR A 248 -2.76 -10.43 -9.33
N ARG A 249 -2.48 -10.19 -10.60
CA ARG A 249 -2.82 -11.12 -11.70
C ARG A 249 -1.87 -12.34 -11.74
N LEU A 250 -0.73 -12.26 -11.06
CA LEU A 250 0.26 -13.34 -10.98
C LEU A 250 -0.15 -14.39 -9.95
N GLY A 251 0.42 -15.58 -10.08
CA GLY A 251 0.38 -16.57 -9.00
C GLY A 251 1.23 -16.14 -7.80
N ARG A 252 1.09 -16.83 -6.65
CA ARG A 252 1.80 -16.53 -5.40
C ARG A 252 3.30 -16.31 -5.58
N ALA A 253 3.98 -17.20 -6.31
CA ALA A 253 5.42 -17.07 -6.56
C ALA A 253 5.78 -15.80 -7.34
N GLY A 254 4.92 -15.37 -8.27
CA GLY A 254 5.09 -14.14 -9.03
C GLY A 254 4.91 -12.90 -8.16
N ARG A 255 3.91 -12.89 -7.27
CA ARG A 255 3.68 -11.80 -6.31
C ARG A 255 4.82 -11.70 -5.30
N LEU A 256 5.19 -12.82 -4.66
CA LEU A 256 6.33 -12.85 -3.73
C LEU A 256 7.63 -12.39 -4.37
N ARG A 257 7.85 -12.73 -5.65
CA ARG A 257 9.01 -12.20 -6.39
C ARG A 257 8.91 -10.69 -6.55
N ALA A 258 7.72 -10.15 -6.85
CA ALA A 258 7.52 -8.70 -6.98
C ALA A 258 7.74 -8.00 -5.63
N ASP A 259 7.26 -8.56 -4.52
CA ASP A 259 7.41 -7.99 -3.19
C ASP A 259 8.87 -8.06 -2.67
N LEU A 260 9.58 -9.17 -2.93
CA LEU A 260 10.99 -9.36 -2.52
C LEU A 260 11.98 -8.62 -3.42
N ALA A 261 11.54 -8.11 -4.57
CA ALA A 261 12.41 -7.56 -5.58
C ALA A 261 13.15 -6.30 -5.13
N GLY A 262 12.50 -5.45 -4.32
CA GLY A 262 13.13 -4.26 -3.75
C GLY A 262 14.31 -4.63 -2.86
N VAL A 263 14.10 -5.56 -1.93
CA VAL A 263 15.15 -6.07 -1.04
C VAL A 263 16.28 -6.77 -1.81
N TYR A 264 15.94 -7.52 -2.86
CA TYR A 264 16.93 -8.13 -3.74
C TYR A 264 17.80 -7.07 -4.43
N PHE A 265 17.23 -5.99 -4.90
CA PHE A 265 17.95 -4.87 -5.51
C PHE A 265 18.78 -4.09 -4.50
N ASN A 266 18.32 -3.90 -3.27
CA ASN A 266 19.16 -3.36 -2.20
C ASN A 266 20.36 -4.27 -1.94
N GLY A 267 20.20 -5.59 -1.93
CA GLY A 267 21.32 -6.53 -1.85
C GLY A 267 22.32 -6.38 -2.99
N LEU A 268 21.86 -6.24 -4.24
CA LEU A 268 22.71 -5.95 -5.38
C LEU A 268 23.45 -4.62 -5.23
N PHE A 269 22.78 -3.60 -4.68
CA PHE A 269 23.40 -2.30 -4.40
C PHE A 269 24.50 -2.42 -3.36
N VAL A 270 24.25 -3.17 -2.27
CA VAL A 270 25.27 -3.50 -1.25
C VAL A 270 26.46 -4.22 -1.88
N ALA A 271 26.25 -5.24 -2.72
CA ALA A 271 27.33 -5.91 -3.42
C ALA A 271 28.16 -4.92 -4.28
N GLY A 272 27.48 -3.99 -4.96
CA GLY A 272 28.15 -2.92 -5.70
C GLY A 272 29.01 -2.00 -4.82
N LEU A 273 28.49 -1.61 -3.64
CA LEU A 273 29.24 -0.82 -2.66
C LEU A 273 30.45 -1.57 -2.11
N VAL A 274 30.31 -2.87 -1.82
CA VAL A 274 31.43 -3.73 -1.38
C VAL A 274 32.52 -3.82 -2.45
N LEU A 275 32.12 -4.03 -3.71
CA LEU A 275 33.07 -4.06 -4.83
C LEU A 275 33.78 -2.70 -5.01
N LEU A 276 33.05 -1.61 -4.88
CA LEU A 276 33.62 -0.26 -4.94
C LEU A 276 34.60 -0.02 -3.77
N TYR A 277 34.25 -0.48 -2.57
CA TYR A 277 35.13 -0.43 -1.42
C TYR A 277 36.42 -1.23 -1.64
N LEU A 278 36.33 -2.45 -2.18
CA LEU A 278 37.49 -3.26 -2.50
C LEU A 278 38.45 -2.57 -3.50
N GLY A 279 37.92 -1.79 -4.43
CA GLY A 279 38.72 -1.03 -5.40
C GLY A 279 39.29 0.29 -4.88
N THR A 280 38.63 0.93 -3.90
CA THR A 280 38.98 2.29 -3.44
C THR A 280 39.54 2.36 -2.02
N GLY A 281 39.21 1.38 -1.17
CA GLY A 281 39.50 1.45 0.27
C GLY A 281 38.81 2.59 1.01
N TYR A 282 37.74 3.19 0.43
CA TYR A 282 37.10 4.38 0.99
C TYR A 282 36.09 3.99 2.11
N GLU A 283 36.49 4.18 3.36
CA GLU A 283 35.76 3.73 4.57
C GLU A 283 34.29 4.17 4.65
N PRO A 284 33.88 5.39 4.20
CA PRO A 284 32.46 5.77 4.21
C PRO A 284 31.54 4.86 3.41
N LEU A 285 32.06 4.08 2.45
CA LEU A 285 31.26 3.09 1.72
C LEU A 285 30.80 1.93 2.64
N LEU A 286 31.56 1.57 3.66
CA LEU A 286 31.14 0.57 4.66
C LEU A 286 30.01 1.10 5.52
N VAL A 287 29.99 2.41 5.82
CA VAL A 287 28.86 3.03 6.52
C VAL A 287 27.62 3.08 5.62
N ALA A 288 27.80 3.29 4.31
CA ALA A 288 26.69 3.18 3.35
C ALA A 288 26.15 1.74 3.27
N VAL A 289 27.02 0.72 3.29
CA VAL A 289 26.60 -0.70 3.39
C VAL A 289 25.75 -0.92 4.64
N LEU A 290 26.24 -0.48 5.81
CA LEU A 290 25.47 -0.57 7.06
C LEU A 290 24.11 0.12 6.97
N TYR A 291 24.07 1.32 6.39
CA TYR A 291 22.82 2.08 6.20
C TYR A 291 21.81 1.31 5.35
N VAL A 292 22.25 0.79 4.20
CA VAL A 292 21.36 0.00 3.31
C VAL A 292 20.90 -1.30 3.98
N ASN A 293 21.73 -1.94 4.78
CA ASN A 293 21.35 -3.13 5.56
C ASN A 293 20.27 -2.82 6.61
N ILE A 294 20.39 -1.67 7.31
CA ILE A 294 19.34 -1.21 8.22
C ILE A 294 18.03 -0.97 7.46
N GLU A 295 18.11 -0.38 6.26
CA GLU A 295 16.96 -0.16 5.38
C GLU A 295 16.32 -1.48 4.96
N ILE A 296 17.09 -2.49 4.55
CA ILE A 296 16.62 -3.85 4.23
C ILE A 296 15.85 -4.46 5.42
N ILE A 297 16.44 -4.41 6.61
CA ILE A 297 15.80 -4.92 7.83
C ILE A 297 14.47 -4.20 8.09
N GLN A 298 14.46 -2.88 7.96
CA GLN A 298 13.27 -2.06 8.16
C GLN A 298 12.17 -2.41 7.15
N GLN A 299 12.52 -2.59 5.87
CA GLN A 299 11.59 -2.98 4.81
C GLN A 299 11.00 -4.39 5.04
N LEU A 300 11.77 -5.31 5.60
CA LEU A 300 11.32 -6.68 5.89
C LEU A 300 10.44 -6.78 7.15
N LEU A 301 10.35 -5.73 7.98
CA LEU A 301 9.49 -5.75 9.17
C LEU A 301 7.99 -5.73 8.76
N PRO A 302 7.19 -6.74 9.16
CA PRO A 302 5.78 -6.83 8.79
C PRO A 302 4.86 -6.02 9.73
N THR A 303 5.37 -4.95 10.33
CA THR A 303 4.67 -4.13 11.32
C THR A 303 3.86 -2.99 10.70
N LEU A 304 4.39 -2.40 9.63
CA LEU A 304 3.78 -1.35 8.84
C LEU A 304 3.59 -1.85 7.39
N ARG A 305 3.01 -1.02 6.52
CA ARG A 305 2.83 -1.39 5.10
C ARG A 305 4.13 -1.19 4.31
N PHE A 306 5.20 -1.84 4.76
CA PHE A 306 6.45 -2.04 4.03
C PHE A 306 6.41 -3.39 3.29
N ASP A 307 7.45 -3.70 2.55
CA ASP A 307 7.53 -4.94 1.76
C ASP A 307 7.27 -6.20 2.59
N GLY A 308 7.81 -6.28 3.81
CA GLY A 308 7.58 -7.39 4.73
C GLY A 308 6.09 -7.65 5.01
N TYR A 309 5.27 -6.61 5.07
CA TYR A 309 3.83 -6.76 5.18
C TYR A 309 3.21 -7.39 3.92
N TYR A 310 3.61 -6.93 2.72
CA TYR A 310 3.10 -7.45 1.46
C TYR A 310 3.59 -8.88 1.22
N ILE A 311 4.86 -9.18 1.53
CA ILE A 311 5.41 -10.55 1.50
C ILE A 311 4.56 -11.49 2.37
N MET A 312 4.24 -11.10 3.60
CA MET A 312 3.39 -11.89 4.50
C MET A 312 1.97 -12.04 3.98
N SER A 313 1.40 -10.94 3.47
CA SER A 313 0.07 -10.88 2.85
C SER A 313 -0.04 -11.86 1.68
N ASP A 314 0.93 -11.86 0.77
CA ASP A 314 0.95 -12.69 -0.42
C ASP A 314 1.35 -14.14 -0.14
N LEU A 315 2.20 -14.38 0.85
CA LEU A 315 2.51 -15.72 1.35
C LEU A 315 1.24 -16.44 1.83
N ILE A 316 0.36 -15.72 2.53
CA ILE A 316 -0.90 -16.26 3.07
C ILE A 316 -2.01 -16.22 2.01
N GLY A 317 -1.91 -15.34 1.03
CA GLY A 317 -2.93 -15.09 0.02
C GLY A 317 -4.10 -14.24 0.54
N ILE A 318 -3.83 -13.32 1.46
CA ILE A 318 -4.80 -12.39 2.03
C ILE A 318 -4.29 -10.97 1.85
N PRO A 319 -4.81 -10.18 0.88
CA PRO A 319 -4.26 -8.89 0.50
C PRO A 319 -4.34 -7.78 1.56
N ASP A 320 -5.11 -7.93 2.63
CA ASP A 320 -5.23 -6.91 3.69
C ASP A 320 -5.36 -7.56 5.06
N LEU A 321 -4.20 -7.75 5.72
CA LEU A 321 -4.12 -8.38 7.04
C LEU A 321 -4.65 -7.47 8.14
N PHE A 322 -4.53 -6.14 7.99
CA PHE A 322 -4.98 -5.20 9.02
C PHE A 322 -6.48 -5.25 9.31
N LYS A 323 -7.29 -5.69 8.33
CA LYS A 323 -8.73 -5.89 8.53
C LYS A 323 -9.08 -6.91 9.62
N TYR A 324 -8.16 -7.81 9.91
CA TYR A 324 -8.36 -8.89 10.90
C TYR A 324 -7.95 -8.50 12.31
N ILE A 325 -7.23 -7.38 12.51
CA ILE A 325 -6.79 -6.93 13.84
C ILE A 325 -7.99 -6.77 14.78
N GLY A 326 -9.00 -5.98 14.38
CA GLY A 326 -10.20 -5.75 15.20
C GLY A 326 -10.97 -7.03 15.54
N PRO A 327 -11.35 -7.85 14.55
CA PRO A 327 -12.01 -9.15 14.79
C PRO A 327 -11.24 -10.09 15.72
N ILE A 328 -9.91 -10.22 15.53
CA ILE A 328 -9.08 -11.12 16.34
C ILE A 328 -8.95 -10.61 17.77
N LEU A 329 -8.70 -9.31 17.97
CA LEU A 329 -8.62 -8.72 19.31
C LEU A 329 -9.96 -8.84 20.05
N ARG A 330 -11.09 -8.60 19.39
CA ARG A 330 -12.43 -8.81 20.00
C ARG A 330 -12.65 -10.25 20.41
N ARG A 331 -12.23 -11.21 19.58
CA ARG A 331 -12.32 -12.64 19.90
C ARG A 331 -11.45 -13.01 21.10
N THR A 332 -10.19 -12.53 21.10
CA THR A 332 -9.19 -12.95 22.10
C THR A 332 -9.37 -12.21 23.43
N LEU A 333 -9.55 -10.87 23.40
CA LEU A 333 -9.66 -10.06 24.61
C LEU A 333 -11.08 -10.03 25.19
N LEU A 334 -12.10 -9.93 24.30
CA LEU A 334 -13.49 -9.80 24.72
C LEU A 334 -14.27 -11.14 24.63
N ARG A 335 -13.59 -12.24 24.32
CA ARG A 335 -14.18 -13.60 24.20
C ARG A 335 -15.44 -13.65 23.32
N ARG A 336 -15.53 -12.75 22.30
CA ARG A 336 -16.64 -12.73 21.35
C ARG A 336 -16.52 -13.85 20.32
N PRO A 337 -17.64 -14.34 19.72
CA PRO A 337 -17.60 -15.34 18.66
C PRO A 337 -16.77 -14.86 17.47
N ALA A 338 -16.26 -15.81 16.68
CA ALA A 338 -15.47 -15.49 15.49
C ALA A 338 -16.32 -14.72 14.48
N ASP A 339 -15.79 -13.59 14.01
CA ASP A 339 -16.35 -12.79 12.92
C ASP A 339 -16.43 -13.62 11.63
N GLU A 340 -17.46 -13.40 10.79
CA GLU A 340 -17.63 -14.08 9.51
C GLU A 340 -16.38 -13.98 8.63
N ARG A 341 -15.73 -12.83 8.59
CA ARG A 341 -14.49 -12.63 7.83
C ARG A 341 -13.39 -13.62 8.19
N LEU A 342 -13.32 -14.04 9.47
CA LEU A 342 -12.36 -15.04 9.91
C LEU A 342 -12.78 -16.44 9.45
N ARG A 343 -14.09 -16.72 9.42
CA ARG A 343 -14.64 -18.01 8.98
C ARG A 343 -14.45 -18.24 7.49
N ASP A 344 -14.40 -17.17 6.69
CA ASP A 344 -14.16 -17.23 5.23
C ASP A 344 -12.73 -17.65 4.88
N LEU A 345 -11.82 -17.61 5.85
CA LEU A 345 -10.44 -18.04 5.64
C LEU A 345 -10.29 -19.56 5.74
N LYS A 346 -9.37 -20.13 4.97
CA LYS A 346 -8.88 -21.48 5.16
C LYS A 346 -8.25 -21.62 6.55
N ARG A 347 -8.15 -22.82 7.10
CA ARG A 347 -7.64 -23.05 8.47
C ARG A 347 -6.22 -22.51 8.68
N TRP A 348 -5.30 -22.78 7.76
CA TRP A 348 -3.91 -22.33 7.87
C TRP A 348 -3.79 -20.79 7.86
N PRO A 349 -4.34 -20.05 6.87
CA PRO A 349 -4.41 -18.60 6.89
C PRO A 349 -5.03 -18.01 8.15
N GLN A 350 -6.10 -18.63 8.67
CA GLN A 350 -6.74 -18.19 9.91
C GLN A 350 -5.81 -18.26 11.13
N VAL A 351 -5.08 -19.38 11.29
CA VAL A 351 -4.10 -19.54 12.36
C VAL A 351 -2.97 -18.53 12.22
N PHE A 352 -2.44 -18.40 11.01
CA PHE A 352 -1.32 -17.50 10.74
C PHE A 352 -1.68 -16.02 11.00
N VAL A 353 -2.83 -15.56 10.48
CA VAL A 353 -3.28 -14.17 10.71
C VAL A 353 -3.52 -13.92 12.21
N THR A 354 -4.06 -14.93 12.92
CA THR A 354 -4.25 -14.83 14.38
C THR A 354 -2.91 -14.68 15.10
N ALA A 355 -1.94 -15.54 14.79
CA ALA A 355 -0.59 -15.47 15.37
C ALA A 355 0.09 -14.14 15.02
N TRP A 356 0.00 -13.70 13.76
CA TRP A 356 0.55 -12.43 13.31
C TRP A 356 -0.04 -11.24 14.10
N VAL A 357 -1.37 -11.16 14.26
CA VAL A 357 -2.01 -10.08 15.03
C VAL A 357 -1.57 -10.09 16.48
N LEU A 358 -1.53 -11.27 17.12
CA LEU A 358 -1.15 -11.42 18.53
C LEU A 358 0.34 -11.11 18.76
N THR A 359 1.18 -11.19 17.75
CA THR A 359 2.60 -10.82 17.83
C THR A 359 2.81 -9.33 17.48
N ILE A 360 2.21 -8.87 16.37
CA ILE A 360 2.47 -7.53 15.84
C ILE A 360 1.84 -6.44 16.70
N VAL A 361 0.62 -6.66 17.23
CA VAL A 361 -0.05 -5.62 18.03
C VAL A 361 0.70 -5.33 19.34
N PRO A 362 1.12 -6.31 20.16
CA PRO A 362 1.98 -6.03 21.31
C PRO A 362 3.33 -5.41 20.95
N LEU A 363 3.96 -5.91 19.87
CA LEU A 363 5.23 -5.37 19.39
C LEU A 363 5.11 -3.89 19.01
N LEU A 364 4.09 -3.53 18.24
CA LEU A 364 3.79 -2.13 17.90
C LEU A 364 3.48 -1.29 19.15
N ALA A 365 2.73 -1.83 20.10
CA ALA A 365 2.43 -1.12 21.35
C ALA A 365 3.70 -0.82 22.15
N VAL A 366 4.62 -1.80 22.24
CA VAL A 366 5.93 -1.62 22.89
C VAL A 366 6.77 -0.60 22.12
N GLN A 367 6.87 -0.71 20.79
CA GLN A 367 7.61 0.23 19.95
C GLN A 367 7.09 1.67 20.10
N ILE A 368 5.77 1.85 20.03
CA ILE A 368 5.14 3.16 20.23
C ILE A 368 5.42 3.68 21.65
N GLY A 369 5.30 2.83 22.66
CA GLY A 369 5.62 3.18 24.04
C GLY A 369 7.07 3.66 24.20
N LEU A 370 8.03 2.92 23.64
CA LEU A 370 9.45 3.32 23.66
C LEU A 370 9.69 4.63 22.89
N ILE A 371 9.08 4.82 21.74
CA ILE A 371 9.19 6.07 20.97
C ILE A 371 8.65 7.23 21.80
N VAL A 372 7.45 7.10 22.38
CA VAL A 372 6.83 8.15 23.19
C VAL A 372 7.70 8.54 24.39
N THR A 373 8.32 7.59 25.06
CA THR A 373 9.25 7.87 26.18
C THR A 373 10.52 8.58 25.72
N GLN A 374 10.94 8.42 24.46
CA GLN A 374 12.14 9.07 23.92
C GLN A 374 11.87 10.43 23.27
N ILE A 375 10.60 10.79 22.99
CA ILE A 375 10.26 12.07 22.36
C ILE A 375 10.86 13.28 23.08
N PRO A 376 10.76 13.43 24.42
CA PRO A 376 11.33 14.60 25.11
C PRO A 376 12.85 14.71 24.91
N ASN A 377 13.55 13.57 25.01
CA ASN A 377 15.01 13.52 24.84
C ASN A 377 15.41 13.83 23.40
N LEU A 378 14.65 13.30 22.42
CA LEU A 378 14.86 13.56 20.99
C LEU A 378 14.70 15.05 20.69
N VAL A 379 13.56 15.64 21.10
CA VAL A 379 13.26 17.06 20.88
C VAL A 379 14.35 17.95 21.45
N MET A 380 14.80 17.68 22.70
CA MET A 380 15.83 18.48 23.34
C MET A 380 17.19 18.34 22.62
N LYS A 381 17.61 17.11 22.30
CA LYS A 381 18.89 16.87 21.62
C LYS A 381 18.90 17.47 20.22
N ASP A 382 17.84 17.28 19.44
CA ASP A 382 17.74 17.80 18.07
C ASP A 382 17.70 19.33 18.06
N TRP A 383 16.96 19.93 19.01
CA TRP A 383 16.94 21.38 19.20
C TRP A 383 18.31 21.97 19.50
N TRP A 384 19.07 21.37 20.42
CA TRP A 384 20.42 21.80 20.74
C TRP A 384 21.38 21.61 19.57
N MET A 385 21.25 20.48 18.83
CA MET A 385 22.08 20.24 17.65
C MET A 385 21.78 21.24 16.53
N MET A 386 20.51 21.51 16.23
CA MET A 386 20.12 22.52 15.24
C MET A 386 20.65 23.91 15.60
N ARG A 387 20.58 24.32 16.88
CA ARG A 387 21.14 25.58 17.33
C ARG A 387 22.66 25.65 17.16
N ARG A 388 23.37 24.58 17.43
CA ARG A 388 24.83 24.50 17.21
C ARG A 388 25.19 24.62 15.74
N LEU A 389 24.48 23.86 14.88
CA LEU A 389 24.69 23.91 13.42
C LEU A 389 24.38 25.31 12.85
N ALA A 390 23.33 25.96 13.32
CA ALA A 390 22.99 27.32 12.90
C ALA A 390 24.07 28.34 13.37
N ALA A 391 24.60 28.19 14.57
CA ALA A 391 25.65 29.05 15.09
C ALA A 391 26.99 28.87 14.33
N SER A 392 27.34 27.62 13.99
CA SER A 392 28.55 27.36 13.18
C SER A 392 28.42 27.91 11.74
N ALA A 393 27.24 27.82 11.16
CA ALA A 393 26.95 28.36 9.82
C ALA A 393 27.04 29.88 9.78
N SER A 394 26.74 30.60 10.88
CA SER A 394 26.83 32.07 10.95
C SER A 394 28.25 32.60 11.18
N ALA A 395 29.22 31.76 11.49
CA ALA A 395 30.59 32.12 11.85
C ALA A 395 31.56 32.17 10.66
N GLY A 396 31.10 32.35 9.42
CA GLY A 396 31.93 32.44 8.21
C GLY A 396 32.22 31.10 7.53
N ALA A 397 31.27 30.19 7.58
CA ALA A 397 31.38 28.86 6.97
C ALA A 397 31.48 28.91 5.43
N SER A 398 32.21 27.95 4.86
CA SER A 398 32.29 27.75 3.42
C SER A 398 30.92 27.40 2.81
N PRO A 399 30.67 27.62 1.51
CA PRO A 399 29.39 27.24 0.87
C PRO A 399 29.04 25.77 1.07
N LEU A 400 30.02 24.87 1.10
CA LEU A 400 29.82 23.45 1.31
C LEU A 400 29.41 23.14 2.76
N GLU A 401 29.99 23.82 3.75
CA GLU A 401 29.59 23.70 5.16
C GLU A 401 28.20 24.26 5.41
N LEU A 402 27.80 25.32 4.72
CA LEU A 402 26.44 25.86 4.77
C LEU A 402 25.43 24.86 4.21
N LEU A 403 25.74 24.24 3.07
CA LEU A 403 24.87 23.23 2.45
C LEU A 403 24.73 22.01 3.36
N THR A 404 25.84 21.50 3.91
CA THR A 404 25.83 20.35 4.83
C THR A 404 25.06 20.64 6.11
N SER A 405 25.30 21.77 6.73
CA SER A 405 24.60 22.18 7.97
C SER A 405 23.11 22.41 7.71
N GLY A 406 22.75 23.04 6.59
CA GLY A 406 21.35 23.23 6.20
C GLY A 406 20.62 21.89 5.99
N LEU A 407 21.28 20.95 5.31
CA LEU A 407 20.71 19.62 5.09
C LEU A 407 20.59 18.80 6.39
N GLN A 408 21.59 18.90 7.29
CA GLN A 408 21.52 18.26 8.60
C GLN A 408 20.39 18.84 9.46
N ILE A 409 20.20 20.17 9.45
CA ILE A 409 19.08 20.81 10.14
C ILE A 409 17.74 20.33 9.58
N LEU A 410 17.62 20.26 8.26
CA LEU A 410 16.40 19.73 7.61
C LEU A 410 16.11 18.30 8.03
N LEU A 411 17.12 17.43 8.08
CA LEU A 411 16.96 16.04 8.51
C LEU A 411 16.58 15.91 10.00
N LEU A 412 17.16 16.73 10.88
CA LEU A 412 16.79 16.76 12.28
C LEU A 412 15.38 17.32 12.50
N ALA A 413 14.93 18.25 11.63
CA ALA A 413 13.58 18.80 11.70
C ALA A 413 12.49 17.80 11.22
N LEU A 414 12.82 16.85 10.34
CA LEU A 414 11.86 15.90 9.78
C LEU A 414 11.18 15.02 10.86
N PRO A 415 11.89 14.34 11.79
CA PRO A 415 11.26 13.59 12.87
C PRO A 415 10.39 14.46 13.77
N LEU A 416 10.83 15.71 14.07
CA LEU A 416 10.06 16.64 14.90
C LEU A 416 8.74 17.05 14.18
N ALA A 417 8.82 17.38 12.90
CA ALA A 417 7.64 17.68 12.09
C ALA A 417 6.69 16.46 12.03
N GLY A 418 7.25 15.26 11.98
CA GLY A 418 6.49 14.01 12.01
C GLY A 418 5.74 13.80 13.30
N VAL A 419 6.39 14.01 14.44
CA VAL A 419 5.74 13.92 15.76
C VAL A 419 4.61 14.95 15.86
N LEU A 420 4.84 16.19 15.42
CA LEU A 420 3.81 17.23 15.42
C LEU A 420 2.63 16.86 14.52
N LEU A 421 2.87 16.30 13.35
CA LEU A 421 1.82 15.83 12.44
C LEU A 421 0.98 14.71 13.07
N ILE A 422 1.62 13.72 13.71
CA ILE A 422 0.92 12.63 14.40
C ILE A 422 0.05 13.18 15.53
N LEU A 423 0.59 14.08 16.35
CA LEU A 423 -0.14 14.73 17.43
C LEU A 423 -1.34 15.53 16.91
N TYR A 424 -1.16 16.28 15.83
CA TYR A 424 -2.23 16.99 15.15
C TYR A 424 -3.32 16.04 14.62
N MET A 425 -2.92 14.94 13.97
CA MET A 425 -3.87 13.93 13.47
C MET A 425 -4.65 13.27 14.61
N MET A 426 -4.00 12.94 15.71
CA MET A 426 -4.66 12.39 16.91
C MET A 426 -5.64 13.39 17.51
N ALA A 427 -5.21 14.63 17.73
CA ALA A 427 -6.07 15.69 18.27
C ALA A 427 -7.29 15.93 17.35
N SER A 428 -7.09 16.03 16.05
CA SER A 428 -8.16 16.21 15.07
C SER A 428 -9.13 15.02 15.01
N TRP A 429 -8.63 13.81 15.22
CA TRP A 429 -9.47 12.60 15.30
C TRP A 429 -10.31 12.58 16.59
N LEU A 430 -9.70 12.91 17.72
CA LEU A 430 -10.39 13.02 19.01
C LEU A 430 -11.51 14.08 18.97
N VAL A 431 -11.19 15.26 18.44
CA VAL A 431 -12.17 16.34 18.28
C VAL A 431 -13.34 15.90 17.38
N ARG A 432 -13.05 15.31 16.21
CA ARG A 432 -14.10 14.80 15.32
C ARG A 432 -14.95 13.72 15.98
N ARG A 433 -14.36 12.87 16.81
CA ARG A 433 -15.09 11.82 17.54
C ARG A 433 -15.95 12.42 18.63
N ALA A 434 -15.44 13.40 19.39
CA ALA A 434 -16.19 14.11 20.41
C ALA A 434 -17.39 14.88 19.81
N VAL A 435 -17.17 15.58 18.68
CA VAL A 435 -18.26 16.29 17.96
C VAL A 435 -19.33 15.32 17.47
N ARG A 436 -18.95 14.15 16.92
CA ARG A 436 -19.93 13.12 16.52
C ARG A 436 -20.70 12.56 17.71
N PHE A 437 -20.06 12.41 18.85
CA PHE A 437 -20.72 11.91 20.07
C PHE A 437 -21.72 12.92 20.63
N VAL A 438 -21.37 14.21 20.61
CA VAL A 438 -22.25 15.30 21.05
C VAL A 438 -23.44 15.53 20.09
N ASN A 439 -23.21 15.35 18.78
CA ASN A 439 -24.24 15.55 17.75
C ASN A 439 -25.00 14.26 17.40
N ALA A 440 -24.78 13.15 18.12
CA ALA A 440 -25.60 11.95 17.94
C ALA A 440 -27.03 12.26 18.38
N PRO A 441 -28.05 12.10 17.51
CA PRO A 441 -29.44 12.33 17.93
C PRO A 441 -29.77 11.37 19.07
N VAL A 442 -30.30 11.90 20.16
CA VAL A 442 -30.89 11.12 21.24
C VAL A 442 -32.04 10.34 20.60
N GLN A 443 -31.86 9.04 20.38
CA GLN A 443 -32.99 8.18 20.08
C GLN A 443 -33.89 8.20 21.33
N GLU A 444 -34.95 8.97 21.27
CA GLU A 444 -36.07 8.82 22.20
C GLU A 444 -36.51 7.35 22.13
N THR A 445 -36.23 6.64 23.19
CA THR A 445 -36.89 5.36 23.49
C THR A 445 -38.35 5.67 23.71
N ALA A 446 -39.11 5.73 22.62
CA ALA A 446 -40.58 5.71 22.70
C ALA A 446 -40.94 4.34 23.32
N SER A 447 -41.25 4.43 24.60
CA SER A 447 -41.90 3.40 25.40
C SER A 447 -43.03 2.79 24.62
N GLN A 448 -42.97 1.49 24.41
CA GLN A 448 -44.17 0.67 24.19
C GLN A 448 -44.92 0.62 25.52
N ALA A 449 -46.05 1.30 25.56
CA ALA A 449 -47.17 1.01 26.45
C ALA A 449 -48.28 0.34 25.63
#